data_3023553233354e158dab365dfca07da4
#
_entry.id   3023553233354e158dab365dfca07da4
#
_cell.length_a   1.000
_cell.length_b   1.000
_cell.length_c   1.000
_cell.angle_alpha   90.00
_cell.angle_beta   90.00
_cell.angle_gamma   90.00
#
_symmetry.space_group_name_H-M   'P 1'
#
loop_
_entity.id
_entity.type
_entity.pdbx_description
1 polymer ?
#
loop_
_entity_poly.entity_id
_entity_poly.type
_entity_poly.pdbx_seq_one_letter_code
_entity_poly.pdbx_strand_id
1 'polypeptide(L)'
;MNDFFMQYGGILYLVQLFFGIVIGMYFWNMLRSQQNKKAVLGRVSEKENIRLRQLRSVKLTEPLSSLSRPGTFSDIVGQEEGISILRSALCGPNPQHVIIYGPPGVGKTAAARLVLAEACSNKLSPFKEQAKFVEVDATICRFDERNIADPLIGSVHDPIYQGAGSMGAAGIPQPKPGACTRAHGGILFIDEIGELHSLQMNKLLKVLEDRKVLLESAYYTENDKNIPEHIHDIFQNGLPADFRLVGATTRMPSELPPALRSRCMEIFFKPLGHKSIKDITRNAAQKINLLLEEDALEEITRHAGNGREAVNIVQLAAGIAQVEMVPTINQRIVQKVINNGHLSARSEIKIKDTPLVGVVNGLAVYGANVGTLIEVEASVILAEKGRGSWTVTGVVEEEEVGTGGKTLRRKSMALGAVENVMTVLKANFGLNIHDFDIHINFPGGTPVDGPSAGVSIATAIYSALNNVKVNNLVAMTGEISVYGLVKPVGGVISKVEAARSAGIKRVLIPQENWLNIFSSITDIQVAPVRNLNEVLQFALMKE
;
A
#
# COMPACT_ATOMS: atom_id res chain seq x y z
N MET A 1 4.59 93.64 27.51
CA MET A 1 4.36 92.21 27.17
C MET A 1 2.98 91.95 26.57
N ASN A 2 1.95 92.76 26.86
CA ASN A 2 0.59 92.57 26.30
C ASN A 2 0.46 93.01 24.84
N ASP A 3 1.20 94.03 24.35
CA ASP A 3 1.10 94.47 22.95
C ASP A 3 1.71 93.51 21.93
N PHE A 4 2.69 92.72 22.33
CA PHE A 4 3.31 91.66 21.48
C PHE A 4 2.32 90.51 21.21
N PHE A 5 1.52 90.13 22.19
CA PHE A 5 0.49 89.07 22.03
C PHE A 5 -0.69 89.50 21.18
N MET A 6 -1.09 90.83 21.19
CA MET A 6 -2.17 91.31 20.33
C MET A 6 -1.76 91.43 18.86
N GLN A 7 -0.52 91.76 18.56
CA GLN A 7 0.00 91.91 17.19
C GLN A 7 0.27 90.62 16.47
N TYR A 8 0.69 89.53 17.20
CA TYR A 8 1.05 88.25 16.61
C TYR A 8 -0.02 87.12 16.84
N GLY A 9 -1.01 87.37 17.69
CA GLY A 9 -2.08 86.37 17.95
C GLY A 9 -2.83 85.93 16.70
N GLY A 10 -3.13 86.91 15.80
CA GLY A 10 -3.80 86.65 14.53
C GLY A 10 -2.97 85.78 13.58
N ILE A 11 -1.65 85.97 13.55
CA ILE A 11 -0.75 85.18 12.72
C ILE A 11 -0.64 83.76 13.28
N LEU A 12 -0.59 83.60 14.58
CA LEU A 12 -0.54 82.28 15.24
C LEU A 12 -1.82 81.46 14.97
N TYR A 13 -2.98 82.11 15.02
CA TYR A 13 -4.27 81.50 14.66
C TYR A 13 -4.31 81.08 13.18
N LEU A 14 -3.78 81.88 12.24
CA LEU A 14 -3.70 81.51 10.82
C LEU A 14 -2.79 80.36 10.58
N VAL A 15 -1.64 80.29 11.27
CA VAL A 15 -0.69 79.13 11.21
C VAL A 15 -1.32 77.87 11.77
N GLN A 16 -2.01 77.94 12.91
CA GLN A 16 -2.71 76.78 13.48
C GLN A 16 -3.86 76.33 12.56
N LEU A 17 -4.64 77.24 11.95
CA LEU A 17 -5.66 76.86 10.99
C LEU A 17 -5.07 76.20 9.73
N PHE A 18 -3.96 76.71 9.22
CA PHE A 18 -3.25 76.16 8.09
C PHE A 18 -2.78 74.73 8.39
N PHE A 19 -2.12 74.52 9.54
CA PHE A 19 -1.70 73.13 9.94
C PHE A 19 -2.93 72.25 10.19
N GLY A 20 -4.00 72.72 10.75
CA GLY A 20 -5.24 71.94 10.91
C GLY A 20 -5.83 71.52 9.57
N ILE A 21 -5.83 72.37 8.55
CA ILE A 21 -6.29 72.02 7.19
C ILE A 21 -5.35 71.01 6.53
N VAL A 22 -4.03 71.17 6.64
CA VAL A 22 -3.04 70.25 6.07
C VAL A 22 -3.16 68.89 6.72
N ILE A 23 -3.27 68.83 8.04
CA ILE A 23 -3.45 67.56 8.78
C ILE A 23 -4.81 66.93 8.38
N GLY A 24 -5.87 67.71 8.31
CA GLY A 24 -7.20 67.24 7.86
C GLY A 24 -7.16 66.67 6.44
N MET A 25 -6.51 67.35 5.48
CA MET A 25 -6.31 66.85 4.12
C MET A 25 -5.46 65.58 4.08
N TYR A 26 -4.43 65.51 4.90
CA TYR A 26 -3.57 64.29 5.00
C TYR A 26 -4.39 63.09 5.48
N PHE A 27 -5.16 63.24 6.58
CA PHE A 27 -6.02 62.19 7.09
C PHE A 27 -7.16 61.82 6.10
N TRP A 28 -7.74 62.79 5.45
CA TRP A 28 -8.75 62.56 4.41
C TRP A 28 -8.19 61.78 3.24
N ASN A 29 -6.99 62.10 2.76
CA ASN A 29 -6.34 61.42 1.68
C ASN A 29 -5.92 60.00 2.07
N MET A 30 -5.45 59.78 3.31
CA MET A 30 -5.14 58.49 3.88
C MET A 30 -6.36 57.58 3.98
N LEU A 31 -7.50 58.09 4.50
CA LEU A 31 -8.77 57.37 4.58
C LEU A 31 -9.30 56.99 3.19
N ARG A 32 -9.27 57.94 2.26
CA ARG A 32 -9.68 57.71 0.87
C ARG A 32 -8.81 56.69 0.16
N SER A 33 -7.49 56.66 0.40
CA SER A 33 -6.56 55.67 -0.12
C SER A 33 -6.86 54.28 0.45
N GLN A 34 -7.17 54.16 1.74
CA GLN A 34 -7.54 52.89 2.37
C GLN A 34 -8.88 52.36 1.83
N GLN A 35 -9.88 53.21 1.65
CA GLN A 35 -11.16 52.83 1.06
C GLN A 35 -11.02 52.38 -0.40
N ASN A 36 -10.23 53.10 -1.20
CA ASN A 36 -9.95 52.70 -2.57
C ASN A 36 -9.22 51.35 -2.67
N LYS A 37 -8.23 51.08 -1.81
CA LYS A 37 -7.55 49.79 -1.75
C LYS A 37 -8.53 48.67 -1.41
N LYS A 38 -9.41 48.86 -0.40
CA LYS A 38 -10.45 47.88 -0.05
C LYS A 38 -11.44 47.64 -1.20
N ALA A 39 -11.88 48.69 -1.88
CA ALA A 39 -12.79 48.58 -3.03
C ALA A 39 -12.16 47.88 -4.24
N VAL A 40 -10.87 48.11 -4.52
CA VAL A 40 -10.13 47.43 -5.59
C VAL A 40 -9.94 45.98 -5.23
N LEU A 41 -9.51 45.65 -3.99
CA LEU A 41 -9.39 44.28 -3.50
C LEU A 41 -10.73 43.53 -3.55
N GLY A 42 -11.84 44.18 -3.16
CA GLY A 42 -13.19 43.63 -3.25
C GLY A 42 -13.57 43.25 -4.68
N ARG A 43 -13.34 44.16 -5.64
CA ARG A 43 -13.63 43.92 -7.07
C ARG A 43 -12.76 42.82 -7.68
N VAL A 44 -11.48 42.75 -7.32
CA VAL A 44 -10.58 41.67 -7.77
C VAL A 44 -11.05 40.33 -7.18
N SER A 45 -11.36 40.31 -5.88
CA SER A 45 -11.87 39.11 -5.20
C SER A 45 -13.20 38.63 -5.80
N GLU A 46 -14.10 39.56 -6.13
CA GLU A 46 -15.39 39.20 -6.75
C GLU A 46 -15.21 38.63 -8.16
N LYS A 47 -14.36 39.25 -8.99
CA LYS A 47 -14.01 38.69 -10.32
C LYS A 47 -13.39 37.30 -10.22
N GLU A 48 -12.44 37.07 -9.31
CA GLU A 48 -11.84 35.76 -9.08
C GLU A 48 -12.87 34.76 -8.54
N ASN A 49 -13.77 35.16 -7.66
CA ASN A 49 -14.87 34.32 -7.20
C ASN A 49 -15.82 33.88 -8.32
N ILE A 50 -16.17 34.82 -9.22
CA ILE A 50 -17.00 34.52 -10.40
C ILE A 50 -16.25 33.54 -11.30
N ARG A 51 -14.96 33.79 -11.57
CA ARG A 51 -14.10 32.87 -12.36
C ARG A 51 -14.01 31.48 -11.73
N LEU A 52 -13.79 31.41 -10.42
CA LEU A 52 -13.75 30.14 -9.68
C LEU A 52 -15.10 29.40 -9.73
N ARG A 53 -16.22 30.12 -9.63
CA ARG A 53 -17.57 29.52 -9.80
C ARG A 53 -17.76 28.97 -11.21
N GLN A 54 -17.32 29.70 -12.24
CA GLN A 54 -17.36 29.23 -13.62
C GLN A 54 -16.47 27.98 -13.82
N LEU A 55 -15.24 27.99 -13.28
CA LEU A 55 -14.38 26.82 -13.33
C LEU A 55 -14.98 25.61 -12.59
N ARG A 56 -15.61 25.82 -11.43
CA ARG A 56 -16.30 24.76 -10.68
C ARG A 56 -17.57 24.25 -11.36
N SER A 57 -18.19 25.02 -12.25
CA SER A 57 -19.37 24.58 -13.02
C SER A 57 -19.00 23.66 -14.17
N VAL A 58 -17.76 23.70 -14.65
CA VAL A 58 -17.25 22.76 -15.66
C VAL A 58 -16.94 21.45 -14.95
N LYS A 59 -17.86 20.49 -15.04
CA LYS A 59 -17.67 19.14 -14.53
C LYS A 59 -17.56 18.19 -15.70
N LEU A 60 -16.48 17.44 -15.78
CA LEU A 60 -16.39 16.28 -16.64
C LEU A 60 -17.15 15.11 -16.02
N THR A 61 -17.60 14.16 -16.84
CA THR A 61 -18.16 12.90 -16.36
C THR A 61 -17.15 12.15 -15.52
N GLU A 62 -17.58 11.62 -14.37
CA GLU A 62 -16.68 10.84 -13.51
C GLU A 62 -16.23 9.56 -14.21
N PRO A 63 -14.94 9.20 -14.11
CA PRO A 63 -14.44 7.94 -14.65
C PRO A 63 -15.14 6.76 -13.99
N LEU A 64 -15.32 5.66 -14.73
CA LEU A 64 -15.95 4.44 -14.21
C LEU A 64 -15.23 3.89 -12.97
N SER A 65 -13.94 4.05 -12.90
CA SER A 65 -13.13 3.69 -11.72
C SER A 65 -13.55 4.43 -10.43
N SER A 66 -14.11 5.65 -10.55
CA SER A 66 -14.70 6.37 -9.43
C SER A 66 -16.13 5.92 -9.14
N LEU A 67 -16.95 5.74 -10.17
CA LEU A 67 -18.32 5.26 -10.05
C LEU A 67 -18.39 3.81 -9.52
N SER A 68 -17.38 3.01 -9.83
CA SER A 68 -17.30 1.60 -9.42
C SER A 68 -16.70 1.41 -8.03
N ARG A 69 -16.35 2.49 -7.32
CA ARG A 69 -15.89 2.37 -5.93
C ARG A 69 -16.96 1.67 -5.10
N PRO A 70 -16.56 0.69 -4.25
CA PRO A 70 -17.47 0.01 -3.36
C PRO A 70 -18.22 1.00 -2.45
N GLY A 71 -19.54 0.94 -2.44
CA GLY A 71 -20.40 1.73 -1.56
C GLY A 71 -20.89 0.93 -0.37
N THR A 72 -20.83 -0.40 -0.44
CA THR A 72 -21.23 -1.34 0.60
C THR A 72 -20.15 -2.41 0.78
N PHE A 73 -20.17 -3.11 1.91
CA PHE A 73 -19.23 -4.23 2.13
C PHE A 73 -19.43 -5.36 1.13
N SER A 74 -20.65 -5.60 0.66
CA SER A 74 -20.94 -6.60 -0.36
C SER A 74 -20.30 -6.30 -1.72
N ASP A 75 -19.95 -5.03 -1.97
CA ASP A 75 -19.25 -4.63 -3.19
C ASP A 75 -17.74 -4.96 -3.14
N ILE A 76 -17.21 -5.23 -1.94
CA ILE A 76 -15.79 -5.60 -1.75
C ILE A 76 -15.70 -7.12 -1.78
N VAL A 77 -15.45 -7.65 -2.97
CA VAL A 77 -15.45 -9.09 -3.22
C VAL A 77 -14.16 -9.75 -2.73
N GLY A 78 -14.29 -10.92 -2.07
CA GLY A 78 -13.17 -11.79 -1.72
C GLY A 78 -12.31 -11.33 -0.55
N GLN A 79 -12.82 -10.40 0.30
CA GLN A 79 -12.11 -9.86 1.46
C GLN A 79 -12.88 -10.01 2.78
N GLU A 80 -13.79 -10.99 2.86
CA GLU A 80 -14.73 -11.16 3.97
C GLU A 80 -14.01 -11.29 5.31
N GLU A 81 -12.92 -12.08 5.36
CA GLU A 81 -12.11 -12.27 6.58
C GLU A 81 -11.39 -10.97 6.98
N GLY A 82 -10.72 -10.31 6.02
CA GLY A 82 -10.01 -9.06 6.27
C GLY A 82 -10.95 -7.95 6.75
N ILE A 83 -12.13 -7.84 6.15
CA ILE A 83 -13.18 -6.89 6.54
C ILE A 83 -13.70 -7.21 7.95
N SER A 84 -13.94 -8.48 8.27
CA SER A 84 -14.40 -8.91 9.60
C SER A 84 -13.41 -8.50 10.70
N ILE A 85 -12.11 -8.73 10.46
CA ILE A 85 -11.04 -8.33 11.40
C ILE A 85 -10.97 -6.81 11.50
N LEU A 86 -11.05 -6.08 10.38
CA LEU A 86 -11.01 -4.62 10.35
C LEU A 86 -12.19 -4.01 11.13
N ARG A 87 -13.39 -4.55 10.99
CA ARG A 87 -14.58 -4.17 11.76
C ARG A 87 -14.37 -4.42 13.26
N SER A 88 -13.83 -5.57 13.61
CA SER A 88 -13.52 -5.90 15.01
C SER A 88 -12.49 -4.95 15.61
N ALA A 89 -11.50 -4.54 14.84
CA ALA A 89 -10.44 -3.63 15.27
C ALA A 89 -10.92 -2.18 15.47
N LEU A 90 -11.89 -1.71 14.68
CA LEU A 90 -12.27 -0.29 14.63
C LEU A 90 -13.67 0.02 15.18
N CYS A 91 -14.65 -0.91 15.08
CA CYS A 91 -16.03 -0.64 15.51
C CYS A 91 -16.29 -0.86 17.00
N GLY A 92 -15.31 -1.40 17.73
CA GLY A 92 -15.44 -1.65 19.17
C GLY A 92 -15.27 -0.40 20.04
N PRO A 93 -15.43 -0.54 21.37
CA PRO A 93 -15.25 0.56 22.32
C PRO A 93 -13.80 1.08 22.41
N ASN A 94 -12.83 0.24 22.07
CA ASN A 94 -11.40 0.57 22.08
C ASN A 94 -10.78 0.35 20.70
N PRO A 95 -11.03 1.24 19.71
CA PRO A 95 -10.51 1.07 18.37
C PRO A 95 -8.98 1.13 18.36
N GLN A 96 -8.37 0.24 17.55
CA GLN A 96 -6.93 0.08 17.44
C GLN A 96 -6.39 0.77 16.18
N HIS A 97 -5.08 1.02 16.13
CA HIS A 97 -4.39 1.35 14.90
C HIS A 97 -4.23 0.08 14.05
N VAL A 98 -4.32 0.23 12.73
CA VAL A 98 -4.35 -0.91 11.79
C VAL A 98 -3.40 -0.66 10.63
N ILE A 99 -2.73 -1.72 10.17
CA ILE A 99 -2.04 -1.76 8.88
C ILE A 99 -2.70 -2.82 8.01
N ILE A 100 -3.14 -2.43 6.82
CA ILE A 100 -3.76 -3.32 5.84
C ILE A 100 -2.72 -3.63 4.75
N TYR A 101 -2.25 -4.86 4.73
CA TYR A 101 -1.37 -5.38 3.69
C TYR A 101 -2.19 -5.97 2.54
N GLY A 102 -1.72 -5.84 1.33
CA GLY A 102 -2.33 -6.51 0.19
C GLY A 102 -2.04 -5.81 -1.15
N PRO A 103 -2.27 -6.49 -2.27
CA PRO A 103 -2.00 -5.95 -3.59
C PRO A 103 -2.85 -4.71 -3.92
N PRO A 104 -2.49 -3.92 -4.94
CA PRO A 104 -3.28 -2.77 -5.33
C PRO A 104 -4.65 -3.20 -5.87
N GLY A 105 -5.66 -2.34 -5.74
CA GLY A 105 -6.98 -2.55 -6.35
C GLY A 105 -7.87 -3.63 -5.70
N VAL A 106 -7.54 -4.10 -4.46
CA VAL A 106 -8.35 -5.09 -3.72
C VAL A 106 -9.37 -4.47 -2.76
N GLY A 107 -9.49 -3.14 -2.71
CA GLY A 107 -10.51 -2.46 -1.90
C GLY A 107 -10.08 -1.98 -0.52
N LYS A 108 -8.77 -1.92 -0.20
CA LYS A 108 -8.25 -1.48 1.13
C LYS A 108 -8.84 -0.14 1.60
N THR A 109 -8.75 0.90 0.77
CA THR A 109 -9.27 2.26 1.08
C THR A 109 -10.79 2.26 1.24
N ALA A 110 -11.51 1.53 0.38
CA ALA A 110 -12.97 1.43 0.45
C ALA A 110 -13.42 0.76 1.75
N ALA A 111 -12.77 -0.35 2.13
CA ALA A 111 -13.06 -1.06 3.38
C ALA A 111 -12.85 -0.15 4.60
N ALA A 112 -11.73 0.57 4.68
CA ALA A 112 -11.45 1.48 5.79
C ALA A 112 -12.51 2.59 5.91
N ARG A 113 -12.96 3.14 4.78
CA ARG A 113 -14.00 4.18 4.74
C ARG A 113 -15.37 3.66 5.19
N LEU A 114 -15.76 2.47 4.71
CA LEU A 114 -17.02 1.84 5.10
C LEU A 114 -17.06 1.44 6.57
N VAL A 115 -15.92 0.95 7.10
CA VAL A 115 -15.81 0.59 8.52
C VAL A 115 -15.93 1.83 9.41
N LEU A 116 -15.36 2.99 9.03
CA LEU A 116 -15.61 4.22 9.79
C LEU A 116 -17.08 4.61 9.79
N ALA A 117 -17.75 4.54 8.62
CA ALA A 117 -19.18 4.86 8.54
C ALA A 117 -20.02 3.94 9.44
N GLU A 118 -19.70 2.65 9.49
CA GLU A 118 -20.33 1.70 10.40
C GLU A 118 -19.99 2.03 11.88
N ALA A 119 -18.72 2.31 12.18
CA ALA A 119 -18.28 2.65 13.52
C ALA A 119 -18.98 3.91 14.07
N CYS A 120 -19.21 4.92 13.23
CA CYS A 120 -19.97 6.12 13.61
C CYS A 120 -21.44 5.81 13.95
N SER A 121 -22.02 4.76 13.36
CA SER A 121 -23.39 4.33 13.62
C SER A 121 -23.49 3.43 14.88
N ASN A 122 -22.36 2.91 15.36
CA ASN A 122 -22.33 2.02 16.50
C ASN A 122 -22.26 2.81 17.81
N LYS A 123 -23.27 2.66 18.69
CA LYS A 123 -23.34 3.34 19.99
C LYS A 123 -22.17 3.02 20.95
N LEU A 124 -21.52 1.87 20.78
CA LEU A 124 -20.38 1.46 21.61
C LEU A 124 -19.05 2.07 21.13
N SER A 125 -19.00 2.58 19.91
CA SER A 125 -17.80 3.17 19.33
C SER A 125 -17.56 4.59 19.84
N PRO A 126 -16.31 4.99 20.09
CA PRO A 126 -15.97 6.37 20.45
C PRO A 126 -16.06 7.35 19.26
N PHE A 127 -16.16 6.85 18.03
CA PHE A 127 -16.32 7.70 16.85
C PHE A 127 -17.70 8.32 16.84
N LYS A 128 -17.74 9.66 16.70
CA LYS A 128 -19.00 10.43 16.62
C LYS A 128 -19.41 10.57 15.14
N GLU A 129 -20.66 10.98 14.89
CA GLU A 129 -21.16 11.26 13.54
C GLU A 129 -20.30 12.24 12.72
N GLN A 130 -19.59 13.13 13.40
CA GLN A 130 -18.69 14.12 12.78
C GLN A 130 -17.26 13.58 12.57
N ALA A 131 -16.98 12.32 12.88
CA ALA A 131 -15.65 11.74 12.72
C ALA A 131 -15.18 11.83 11.26
N LYS A 132 -13.98 12.38 11.07
CA LYS A 132 -13.43 12.63 9.74
C LYS A 132 -12.62 11.45 9.24
N PHE A 133 -12.76 11.15 7.96
CA PHE A 133 -11.85 10.28 7.23
C PHE A 133 -10.87 11.16 6.46
N VAL A 134 -9.64 11.28 6.96
CA VAL A 134 -8.59 12.05 6.30
C VAL A 134 -7.69 11.09 5.56
N GLU A 135 -7.66 11.20 4.24
CA GLU A 135 -6.87 10.38 3.35
C GLU A 135 -5.59 11.11 2.94
N VAL A 136 -4.48 10.44 3.03
CA VAL A 136 -3.14 10.92 2.67
C VAL A 136 -2.46 9.83 1.86
N ASP A 137 -1.86 10.20 0.74
CA ASP A 137 -1.01 9.32 -0.05
C ASP A 137 0.45 9.60 0.30
N ALA A 138 1.13 8.60 0.85
CA ALA A 138 2.52 8.74 1.30
C ALA A 138 3.49 9.01 0.14
N THR A 139 3.17 8.56 -1.07
CA THR A 139 4.01 8.78 -2.26
C THR A 139 4.10 10.25 -2.67
N ILE A 140 3.06 11.04 -2.32
CA ILE A 140 2.99 12.49 -2.60
C ILE A 140 3.51 13.32 -1.43
N CYS A 141 3.60 12.73 -0.23
CA CYS A 141 4.10 13.40 0.97
C CYS A 141 5.62 13.62 0.88
N ARG A 142 6.03 14.64 0.13
CA ARG A 142 7.44 15.02 0.04
C ARG A 142 7.94 15.46 1.41
N PHE A 143 9.05 14.87 1.83
CA PHE A 143 9.79 15.32 2.99
C PHE A 143 10.52 16.63 2.64
N ASP A 144 10.25 17.69 3.41
CA ASP A 144 10.98 18.95 3.34
C ASP A 144 11.89 19.04 4.57
N GLU A 145 13.21 18.97 4.34
CA GLU A 145 14.23 19.07 5.41
C GLU A 145 14.12 20.37 6.20
N ARG A 146 13.58 21.43 5.59
CA ARG A 146 13.41 22.74 6.23
C ARG A 146 12.15 22.85 7.07
N ASN A 147 11.31 21.80 7.14
CA ASN A 147 10.00 21.78 7.83
C ASN A 147 9.02 22.90 7.40
N ILE A 148 9.23 23.51 6.23
CA ILE A 148 8.43 24.63 5.76
C ILE A 148 7.01 24.17 5.38
N ALA A 149 6.88 22.94 4.90
CA ALA A 149 5.60 22.35 4.52
C ALA A 149 5.59 20.85 4.81
N ASP A 150 5.15 20.44 5.99
CA ASP A 150 4.87 19.04 6.31
C ASP A 150 3.35 18.79 6.22
N PRO A 151 2.85 18.15 5.15
CA PRO A 151 1.42 17.93 4.98
C PRO A 151 0.84 16.95 6.00
N LEU A 152 1.66 16.09 6.62
CA LEU A 152 1.24 15.08 7.57
C LEU A 152 1.12 15.68 8.98
N ILE A 153 2.18 16.27 9.48
CA ILE A 153 2.28 16.80 10.85
C ILE A 153 1.75 18.23 10.91
N GLY A 154 2.04 19.02 9.90
CA GLY A 154 1.78 20.46 9.86
C GLY A 154 3.09 21.25 9.86
N SER A 155 2.97 22.55 9.75
CA SER A 155 4.11 23.46 9.63
C SER A 155 3.85 24.75 10.37
N VAL A 156 4.90 25.51 10.62
CA VAL A 156 4.81 26.88 11.10
C VAL A 156 5.24 27.83 9.99
N HIS A 157 4.40 28.79 9.67
CA HIS A 157 4.77 29.89 8.78
C HIS A 157 5.40 30.99 9.61
N ASP A 158 6.72 31.01 9.60
CA ASP A 158 7.50 32.04 10.27
C ASP A 158 7.37 33.42 9.59
N PRO A 159 7.54 34.53 10.33
CA PRO A 159 7.36 35.89 9.81
C PRO A 159 8.15 36.22 8.56
N ILE A 160 9.35 35.64 8.40
CA ILE A 160 10.21 35.83 7.21
C ILE A 160 9.52 35.37 5.92
N TYR A 161 8.64 34.35 5.99
CA TYR A 161 7.95 33.78 4.82
C TYR A 161 6.52 34.34 4.63
N GLN A 162 6.06 35.19 5.56
CA GLN A 162 4.67 35.66 5.59
C GLN A 162 4.48 36.93 4.81
N GLY A 163 5.08 37.35 3.86
CA GLY A 163 4.76 38.54 3.08
C GLY A 163 3.99 39.64 3.89
N ALA A 164 3.39 40.61 3.24
CA ALA A 164 2.70 41.76 3.86
C ALA A 164 1.34 41.45 4.54
N GLY A 165 1.10 40.27 5.09
CA GLY A 165 -0.10 39.95 5.88
C GLY A 165 -0.09 40.65 7.25
N SER A 166 -1.28 40.93 7.80
CA SER A 166 -1.43 41.68 9.06
C SER A 166 -0.69 41.04 10.25
N MET A 167 -0.59 39.73 10.30
CA MET A 167 0.11 38.99 11.36
C MET A 167 1.60 38.82 11.05
N GLY A 168 1.98 38.66 9.78
CA GLY A 168 3.38 38.62 9.36
C GLY A 168 4.13 39.93 9.63
N ALA A 169 3.46 41.07 9.45
CA ALA A 169 4.03 42.38 9.81
C ALA A 169 4.26 42.53 11.32
N ALA A 170 3.51 41.80 12.15
CA ALA A 170 3.70 41.77 13.60
C ALA A 170 4.78 40.80 14.09
N GLY A 171 5.42 40.01 13.20
CA GLY A 171 6.44 39.03 13.56
C GLY A 171 5.91 37.80 14.27
N ILE A 172 4.64 37.44 14.12
CA ILE A 172 3.99 36.35 14.83
C ILE A 172 4.02 35.08 14.01
N PRO A 173 4.60 33.96 14.52
CA PRO A 173 4.60 32.68 13.83
C PRO A 173 3.18 32.10 13.74
N GLN A 174 2.80 31.57 12.56
CA GLN A 174 1.46 31.04 12.32
C GLN A 174 1.50 29.51 12.16
N PRO A 175 0.95 28.75 13.13
CA PRO A 175 0.85 27.30 13.03
C PRO A 175 -0.21 26.89 11.99
N LYS A 176 0.15 25.97 11.09
CA LYS A 176 -0.76 25.32 10.13
C LYS A 176 -0.95 23.85 10.50
N PRO A 177 -2.19 23.42 10.79
CA PRO A 177 -2.47 22.03 11.13
C PRO A 177 -2.29 21.11 9.93
N GLY A 178 -1.58 19.99 10.14
CA GLY A 178 -1.41 18.91 9.17
C GLY A 178 -2.57 17.90 9.16
N ALA A 179 -2.36 16.78 8.45
CA ALA A 179 -3.36 15.71 8.34
C ALA A 179 -3.66 15.07 9.70
N CYS A 180 -2.67 14.90 10.57
CA CYS A 180 -2.84 14.34 11.92
C CYS A 180 -3.86 15.13 12.74
N THR A 181 -3.72 16.45 12.78
CA THR A 181 -4.68 17.31 13.50
C THR A 181 -6.05 17.33 12.83
N ARG A 182 -6.11 17.34 11.49
CA ARG A 182 -7.39 17.30 10.77
C ARG A 182 -8.16 16.00 10.99
N ALA A 183 -7.45 14.90 11.26
CA ALA A 183 -8.03 13.59 11.55
C ALA A 183 -8.46 13.41 13.01
N HIS A 184 -8.26 14.42 13.87
CA HIS A 184 -8.64 14.34 15.28
C HIS A 184 -10.10 13.90 15.47
N GLY A 185 -10.32 12.93 16.34
CA GLY A 185 -11.63 12.30 16.58
C GLY A 185 -12.11 11.34 15.48
N GLY A 186 -11.27 11.03 14.47
CA GLY A 186 -11.63 10.19 13.34
C GLY A 186 -10.52 9.22 12.92
N ILE A 187 -10.44 8.96 11.62
CA ILE A 187 -9.41 8.08 11.01
C ILE A 187 -8.47 8.90 10.14
N LEU A 188 -7.17 8.68 10.35
CA LEU A 188 -6.12 9.04 9.41
C LEU A 188 -5.79 7.81 8.57
N PHE A 189 -6.19 7.83 7.31
CA PHE A 189 -5.86 6.79 6.34
C PHE A 189 -4.62 7.22 5.55
N ILE A 190 -3.57 6.40 5.58
CA ILE A 190 -2.34 6.63 4.83
C ILE A 190 -2.19 5.52 3.81
N ASP A 191 -2.35 5.87 2.53
CA ASP A 191 -2.09 4.94 1.43
C ASP A 191 -0.58 4.84 1.19
N GLU A 192 -0.12 3.64 0.89
CA GLU A 192 1.30 3.27 0.75
C GLU A 192 2.17 3.78 1.91
N ILE A 193 1.73 3.53 3.15
CA ILE A 193 2.40 3.99 4.38
C ILE A 193 3.90 3.64 4.44
N GLY A 194 4.31 2.56 3.77
CA GLY A 194 5.70 2.16 3.65
C GLY A 194 6.59 3.13 2.85
N GLU A 195 5.99 4.06 2.08
CA GLU A 195 6.70 5.08 1.31
C GLU A 195 7.01 6.36 2.11
N LEU A 196 6.52 6.46 3.36
CA LEU A 196 6.85 7.58 4.22
C LEU A 196 8.36 7.61 4.51
N HIS A 197 8.93 8.81 4.42
CA HIS A 197 10.31 9.02 4.82
C HIS A 197 10.51 8.69 6.31
N SER A 198 11.67 8.15 6.69
CA SER A 198 11.96 7.69 8.06
C SER A 198 11.72 8.75 9.13
N LEU A 199 12.02 10.02 8.86
CA LEU A 199 11.77 11.13 9.79
C LEU A 199 10.27 11.43 9.96
N GLN A 200 9.49 11.36 8.87
CA GLN A 200 8.02 11.52 8.95
C GLN A 200 7.40 10.36 9.71
N MET A 201 7.89 9.15 9.48
CA MET A 201 7.46 7.96 10.22
C MET A 201 7.71 8.11 11.72
N ASN A 202 8.91 8.56 12.12
CA ASN A 202 9.25 8.78 13.53
C ASN A 202 8.38 9.87 14.17
N LYS A 203 8.11 10.97 13.47
CA LYS A 203 7.18 12.01 13.93
C LYS A 203 5.75 11.45 14.09
N LEU A 204 5.28 10.67 13.11
CA LEU A 204 3.97 10.01 13.19
C LEU A 204 3.88 9.10 14.41
N LEU A 205 4.90 8.26 14.66
CA LEU A 205 4.94 7.36 15.82
C LEU A 205 4.83 8.15 17.13
N LYS A 206 5.52 9.29 17.24
CA LYS A 206 5.41 10.15 18.40
C LYS A 206 4.00 10.73 18.58
N VAL A 207 3.36 11.16 17.49
CA VAL A 207 1.96 11.66 17.54
C VAL A 207 0.99 10.55 17.98
N LEU A 208 1.20 9.29 17.55
CA LEU A 208 0.36 8.18 17.99
C LEU A 208 0.47 7.90 19.50
N GLU A 209 1.63 8.15 20.11
CA GLU A 209 1.86 8.01 21.55
C GLU A 209 1.29 9.20 22.33
N ASP A 210 1.65 10.42 21.93
CA ASP A 210 1.33 11.65 22.66
C ASP A 210 -0.08 12.16 22.40
N ARG A 211 -0.74 11.70 21.31
CA ARG A 211 -2.06 12.14 20.81
C ARG A 211 -2.14 13.66 20.57
N LYS A 212 -1.01 14.28 20.34
CA LYS A 212 -0.88 15.70 20.02
C LYS A 212 0.30 15.94 19.07
N VAL A 213 0.23 17.03 18.33
CA VAL A 213 1.29 17.52 17.46
C VAL A 213 1.96 18.71 18.13
N LEU A 214 3.24 18.58 18.44
CA LEU A 214 4.07 19.70 18.90
C LEU A 214 4.70 20.36 17.67
N LEU A 215 4.55 21.68 17.56
CA LEU A 215 5.15 22.49 16.52
C LEU A 215 6.25 23.35 17.14
N GLU A 216 7.34 23.55 16.43
CA GLU A 216 8.48 24.34 16.87
C GLU A 216 8.68 25.52 15.89
N SER A 217 9.03 26.68 16.42
CA SER A 217 9.40 27.85 15.64
C SER A 217 10.53 28.60 16.35
N ALA A 218 11.53 29.01 15.58
CA ALA A 218 12.61 29.84 16.09
C ALA A 218 12.15 31.27 16.48
N TYR A 219 10.97 31.67 16.04
CA TYR A 219 10.38 32.99 16.29
C TYR A 219 9.36 32.99 17.42
N TYR A 220 9.14 31.86 18.07
CA TYR A 220 8.24 31.78 19.22
C TYR A 220 9.01 32.00 20.51
N THR A 221 8.50 32.92 21.32
CA THR A 221 9.02 33.19 22.67
C THR A 221 7.86 33.22 23.66
N GLU A 222 7.95 32.46 24.74
CA GLU A 222 6.87 32.32 25.74
C GLU A 222 6.45 33.64 26.40
N ASN A 223 7.37 34.59 26.53
CA ASN A 223 7.14 35.88 27.22
C ASN A 223 6.71 37.03 26.29
N ASP A 224 6.52 36.76 24.99
CA ASP A 224 6.12 37.83 24.05
C ASP A 224 4.63 38.10 24.14
N LYS A 225 4.28 39.24 24.74
CA LYS A 225 2.90 39.73 24.90
C LYS A 225 2.19 40.09 23.59
N ASN A 226 2.92 40.18 22.48
CA ASN A 226 2.31 40.47 21.18
C ASN A 226 1.75 39.21 20.52
N ILE A 227 2.13 38.02 20.99
CA ILE A 227 1.61 36.76 20.48
C ILE A 227 0.24 36.47 21.11
N PRO A 228 -0.81 36.21 20.31
CA PRO A 228 -2.14 35.85 20.82
C PRO A 228 -2.12 34.58 21.71
N GLU A 229 -2.96 34.57 22.75
CA GLU A 229 -3.05 33.49 23.73
C GLU A 229 -3.26 32.10 23.10
N HIS A 230 -4.10 31.98 22.05
CA HIS A 230 -4.33 30.71 21.35
C HIS A 230 -3.09 30.19 20.62
N ILE A 231 -2.17 31.09 20.19
CA ILE A 231 -0.90 30.68 19.58
C ILE A 231 0.06 30.21 20.67
N HIS A 232 0.10 30.86 21.82
CA HIS A 232 0.84 30.39 22.97
C HIS A 232 0.39 28.98 23.39
N ASP A 233 -0.92 28.76 23.50
CA ASP A 233 -1.49 27.44 23.82
C ASP A 233 -1.06 26.35 22.81
N ILE A 234 -1.07 26.66 21.52
CA ILE A 234 -0.63 25.71 20.49
C ILE A 234 0.85 25.32 20.63
N PHE A 235 1.73 26.29 20.90
CA PHE A 235 3.15 25.99 21.05
C PHE A 235 3.49 25.29 22.37
N GLN A 236 2.77 25.58 23.44
CA GLN A 236 2.98 24.98 24.78
C GLN A 236 2.33 23.60 24.90
N ASN A 237 1.07 23.47 24.50
CA ASN A 237 0.27 22.26 24.70
C ASN A 237 0.18 21.37 23.46
N GLY A 238 0.48 21.91 22.27
CA GLY A 238 0.37 21.23 20.98
C GLY A 238 -1.04 21.26 20.39
N LEU A 239 -1.14 20.88 19.13
CA LEU A 239 -2.41 20.68 18.44
C LEU A 239 -2.96 19.29 18.75
N PRO A 240 -4.26 19.14 19.05
CA PRO A 240 -4.85 17.83 19.35
C PRO A 240 -4.83 16.92 18.12
N ALA A 241 -4.43 15.65 18.31
CA ALA A 241 -4.27 14.65 17.26
C ALA A 241 -4.61 13.24 17.76
N ASP A 242 -5.71 13.07 18.49
CA ASP A 242 -6.22 11.74 18.85
C ASP A 242 -7.08 11.19 17.72
N PHE A 243 -6.50 10.31 16.92
CA PHE A 243 -7.12 9.63 15.79
C PHE A 243 -6.76 8.15 15.80
N ARG A 244 -7.42 7.36 14.95
CA ARG A 244 -6.94 6.00 14.67
C ARG A 244 -6.27 5.97 13.30
N LEU A 245 -5.04 5.42 13.29
CA LEU A 245 -4.28 5.23 12.07
C LEU A 245 -4.79 3.97 11.35
N VAL A 246 -5.06 4.11 10.06
CA VAL A 246 -5.23 2.99 9.15
C VAL A 246 -4.23 3.15 8.01
N GLY A 247 -3.13 2.42 8.09
CA GLY A 247 -2.12 2.36 7.03
C GLY A 247 -2.48 1.30 6.00
N ALA A 248 -2.34 1.60 4.71
CA ALA A 248 -2.41 0.61 3.65
C ALA A 248 -1.05 0.50 2.96
N THR A 249 -0.66 -0.71 2.56
CA THR A 249 0.62 -0.91 1.87
C THR A 249 0.59 -2.15 0.98
N THR A 250 1.44 -2.13 -0.05
CA THR A 250 1.75 -3.28 -0.90
C THR A 250 3.05 -3.97 -0.48
N ARG A 251 3.84 -3.35 0.41
CA ARG A 251 5.12 -3.87 0.91
C ARG A 251 4.92 -5.04 1.87
N MET A 252 5.99 -5.84 2.03
CA MET A 252 6.01 -6.91 3.04
C MET A 252 6.07 -6.36 4.48
N PRO A 253 5.54 -7.08 5.47
CA PRO A 253 5.68 -6.69 6.88
C PRO A 253 7.14 -6.48 7.30
N SER A 254 8.08 -7.27 6.77
CA SER A 254 9.52 -7.15 7.04
C SER A 254 10.15 -5.84 6.58
N GLU A 255 9.54 -5.16 5.60
CA GLU A 255 10.02 -3.89 5.04
C GLU A 255 9.53 -2.67 5.84
N LEU A 256 8.56 -2.88 6.74
CA LEU A 256 8.05 -1.82 7.60
C LEU A 256 8.81 -1.76 8.93
N PRO A 257 8.99 -0.55 9.50
CA PRO A 257 9.66 -0.40 10.79
C PRO A 257 8.96 -1.21 11.89
N PRO A 258 9.70 -2.01 12.69
CA PRO A 258 9.13 -2.79 13.80
C PRO A 258 8.36 -1.93 14.82
N ALA A 259 8.78 -0.67 15.01
CA ALA A 259 8.14 0.28 15.90
C ALA A 259 6.70 0.63 15.46
N LEU A 260 6.42 0.71 14.16
CA LEU A 260 5.08 0.91 13.64
C LEU A 260 4.23 -0.36 13.79
N ARG A 261 4.80 -1.51 13.41
CA ARG A 261 4.12 -2.80 13.45
C ARG A 261 3.67 -3.19 14.86
N SER A 262 4.52 -2.93 15.87
CA SER A 262 4.19 -3.24 17.28
C SER A 262 3.02 -2.42 17.85
N ARG A 263 2.64 -1.31 17.21
CA ARG A 263 1.55 -0.42 17.63
C ARG A 263 0.27 -0.62 16.84
N CYS A 264 0.33 -1.41 15.76
CA CYS A 264 -0.78 -1.60 14.84
C CYS A 264 -1.20 -3.07 14.76
N MET A 265 -2.48 -3.31 14.59
CA MET A 265 -2.99 -4.62 14.20
C MET A 265 -2.71 -4.85 12.72
N GLU A 266 -2.12 -5.98 12.38
CA GLU A 266 -1.81 -6.34 10.99
C GLU A 266 -2.97 -7.12 10.36
N ILE A 267 -3.48 -6.65 9.23
CA ILE A 267 -4.58 -7.26 8.48
C ILE A 267 -4.12 -7.51 7.05
N PHE A 268 -4.42 -8.69 6.52
CA PHE A 268 -4.01 -9.09 5.18
C PHE A 268 -5.21 -9.20 4.26
N PHE A 269 -5.21 -8.40 3.18
CA PHE A 269 -6.16 -8.53 2.08
C PHE A 269 -5.57 -9.41 0.99
N LYS A 270 -6.37 -10.37 0.55
CA LYS A 270 -5.95 -11.39 -0.42
C LYS A 270 -5.96 -10.84 -1.85
N PRO A 271 -5.12 -11.36 -2.75
CA PRO A 271 -5.28 -11.11 -4.18
C PRO A 271 -6.64 -11.58 -4.65
N LEU A 272 -7.20 -10.88 -5.63
CA LEU A 272 -8.48 -11.25 -6.22
C LEU A 272 -8.32 -12.50 -7.10
N GLY A 273 -9.09 -13.54 -6.79
CA GLY A 273 -9.20 -14.72 -7.63
C GLY A 273 -10.03 -14.45 -8.90
N HIS A 274 -10.01 -15.40 -9.85
CA HIS A 274 -10.73 -15.32 -11.11
C HIS A 274 -12.21 -14.99 -10.92
N LYS A 275 -12.90 -15.66 -9.99
CA LYS A 275 -14.30 -15.43 -9.67
C LYS A 275 -14.55 -13.99 -9.20
N SER A 276 -13.72 -13.48 -8.30
CA SER A 276 -13.87 -12.12 -7.75
C SER A 276 -13.68 -11.05 -8.84
N ILE A 277 -12.71 -11.23 -9.75
CA ILE A 277 -12.52 -10.32 -10.88
C ILE A 277 -13.72 -10.37 -11.83
N LYS A 278 -14.27 -11.56 -12.08
CA LYS A 278 -15.46 -11.76 -12.91
C LYS A 278 -16.66 -11.00 -12.34
N ASP A 279 -16.89 -11.10 -11.04
CA ASP A 279 -17.98 -10.38 -10.36
C ASP A 279 -17.79 -8.86 -10.40
N ILE A 280 -16.56 -8.37 -10.15
CA ILE A 280 -16.25 -6.94 -10.26
C ILE A 280 -16.46 -6.42 -11.68
N THR A 281 -16.03 -7.18 -12.68
CA THR A 281 -16.17 -6.83 -14.11
C THR A 281 -17.66 -6.73 -14.49
N ARG A 282 -18.48 -7.69 -14.05
CA ARG A 282 -19.93 -7.69 -14.30
C ARG A 282 -20.61 -6.49 -13.62
N ASN A 283 -20.27 -6.23 -12.37
CA ASN A 283 -20.80 -5.08 -11.64
C ASN A 283 -20.39 -3.73 -12.28
N ALA A 284 -19.18 -3.63 -12.80
CA ALA A 284 -18.72 -2.43 -13.50
C ALA A 284 -19.50 -2.20 -14.80
N ALA A 285 -19.75 -3.23 -15.61
CA ALA A 285 -20.54 -3.13 -16.82
C ALA A 285 -22.02 -2.73 -16.54
N GLN A 286 -22.61 -3.27 -15.47
CA GLN A 286 -23.96 -2.89 -15.03
C GLN A 286 -24.06 -1.41 -14.66
N LYS A 287 -23.06 -0.83 -14.01
CA LYS A 287 -23.05 0.60 -13.62
C LYS A 287 -23.05 1.56 -14.81
N ILE A 288 -22.60 1.13 -15.97
CA ILE A 288 -22.63 1.92 -17.21
C ILE A 288 -23.80 1.54 -18.14
N ASN A 289 -24.71 0.65 -17.69
CA ASN A 289 -25.87 0.17 -18.44
C ASN A 289 -25.51 -0.42 -19.82
N LEU A 290 -24.35 -1.09 -19.94
CA LEU A 290 -23.96 -1.82 -21.13
C LEU A 290 -24.01 -3.33 -20.88
N LEU A 291 -24.51 -4.06 -21.88
CA LEU A 291 -24.49 -5.51 -21.85
C LEU A 291 -23.06 -6.01 -22.11
N LEU A 292 -22.61 -6.92 -21.28
CA LEU A 292 -21.31 -7.58 -21.41
C LEU A 292 -21.54 -9.06 -21.77
N GLU A 293 -21.03 -9.49 -22.91
CA GLU A 293 -21.09 -10.88 -23.34
C GLU A 293 -20.19 -11.77 -22.49
N GLU A 294 -20.55 -13.03 -22.29
CA GLU A 294 -19.81 -13.94 -21.40
C GLU A 294 -18.39 -14.20 -21.90
N ASP A 295 -18.17 -14.30 -23.22
CA ASP A 295 -16.84 -14.47 -23.81
C ASP A 295 -15.95 -13.23 -23.59
N ALA A 296 -16.55 -12.04 -23.65
CA ALA A 296 -15.86 -10.80 -23.32
C ALA A 296 -15.50 -10.71 -21.84
N LEU A 297 -16.40 -11.16 -20.97
CA LEU A 297 -16.17 -11.23 -19.53
C LEU A 297 -15.01 -12.18 -19.18
N GLU A 298 -14.95 -13.35 -19.80
CA GLU A 298 -13.85 -14.31 -19.61
C GLU A 298 -12.52 -13.73 -20.10
N GLU A 299 -12.54 -13.04 -21.25
CA GLU A 299 -11.33 -12.43 -21.82
C GLU A 299 -10.80 -11.31 -20.90
N ILE A 300 -11.66 -10.42 -20.36
CA ILE A 300 -11.27 -9.40 -19.38
C ILE A 300 -10.70 -10.06 -18.14
N THR A 301 -11.35 -11.10 -17.62
CA THR A 301 -10.94 -11.78 -16.39
C THR A 301 -9.56 -12.44 -16.55
N ARG A 302 -9.26 -12.93 -17.75
CA ARG A 302 -7.93 -13.53 -18.08
C ARG A 302 -6.80 -12.51 -18.06
N HIS A 303 -7.07 -11.24 -18.40
CA HIS A 303 -6.04 -10.20 -18.55
C HIS A 303 -5.98 -9.23 -17.37
N ALA A 304 -7.04 -9.10 -16.57
CA ALA A 304 -7.05 -8.21 -15.41
C ALA A 304 -6.35 -8.83 -14.20
N GLY A 305 -5.30 -8.20 -13.71
CA GLY A 305 -4.56 -8.61 -12.52
C GLY A 305 -5.25 -8.23 -11.21
N ASN A 306 -6.11 -7.21 -11.23
CA ASN A 306 -6.81 -6.68 -10.06
C ASN A 306 -8.13 -6.00 -10.45
N GLY A 307 -8.93 -5.61 -9.44
CA GLY A 307 -10.24 -5.00 -9.69
C GLY A 307 -10.16 -3.65 -10.43
N ARG A 308 -9.11 -2.86 -10.21
CA ARG A 308 -8.93 -1.56 -10.91
C ARG A 308 -8.66 -1.76 -12.41
N GLU A 309 -7.81 -2.72 -12.74
CA GLU A 309 -7.54 -3.08 -14.15
C GLU A 309 -8.79 -3.61 -14.85
N ALA A 310 -9.56 -4.48 -14.19
CA ALA A 310 -10.82 -4.99 -14.73
C ALA A 310 -11.79 -3.84 -15.08
N VAL A 311 -11.98 -2.90 -14.16
CA VAL A 311 -12.86 -1.73 -14.38
C VAL A 311 -12.32 -0.84 -15.50
N ASN A 312 -11.00 -0.63 -15.60
CA ASN A 312 -10.40 0.16 -16.67
C ASN A 312 -10.60 -0.49 -18.04
N ILE A 313 -10.45 -1.81 -18.15
CA ILE A 313 -10.69 -2.53 -19.41
C ILE A 313 -12.18 -2.38 -19.81
N VAL A 314 -13.11 -2.53 -18.86
CA VAL A 314 -14.55 -2.31 -19.13
C VAL A 314 -14.81 -0.88 -19.62
N GLN A 315 -14.21 0.13 -18.98
CA GLN A 315 -14.38 1.53 -19.38
C GLN A 315 -13.87 1.80 -20.80
N LEU A 316 -12.70 1.27 -21.16
CA LEU A 316 -12.13 1.43 -22.49
C LEU A 316 -12.98 0.68 -23.54
N ALA A 317 -13.41 -0.56 -23.21
CA ALA A 317 -14.26 -1.34 -24.08
C ALA A 317 -15.63 -0.65 -24.32
N ALA A 318 -16.20 -0.05 -23.27
CA ALA A 318 -17.42 0.74 -23.38
C ALA A 318 -17.25 1.96 -24.28
N GLY A 319 -16.12 2.67 -24.17
CA GLY A 319 -15.81 3.78 -25.06
C GLY A 319 -15.71 3.37 -26.53
N ILE A 320 -15.07 2.23 -26.82
CA ILE A 320 -14.99 1.67 -28.18
C ILE A 320 -16.38 1.26 -28.68
N ALA A 321 -17.18 0.57 -27.85
CA ALA A 321 -18.54 0.17 -28.21
C ALA A 321 -19.40 1.37 -28.58
N GLN A 322 -19.31 2.48 -27.84
CA GLN A 322 -20.03 3.71 -28.13
C GLN A 322 -19.57 4.36 -29.44
N VAL A 323 -18.27 4.41 -29.70
CA VAL A 323 -17.72 4.96 -30.95
C VAL A 323 -18.11 4.10 -32.17
N GLU A 324 -18.12 2.78 -32.03
CA GLU A 324 -18.52 1.84 -33.08
C GLU A 324 -20.04 1.65 -33.18
N MET A 325 -20.83 2.32 -32.33
CA MET A 325 -22.30 2.21 -32.24
C MET A 325 -22.79 0.76 -32.01
N VAL A 326 -22.01 -0.02 -31.24
CA VAL A 326 -22.38 -1.40 -30.87
C VAL A 326 -23.02 -1.38 -29.49
N PRO A 327 -24.22 -2.03 -29.29
CA PRO A 327 -24.94 -1.95 -28.04
C PRO A 327 -24.38 -2.85 -26.93
N THR A 328 -23.43 -3.73 -27.25
CA THR A 328 -22.84 -4.70 -26.32
C THR A 328 -21.33 -4.66 -26.33
N ILE A 329 -20.72 -4.97 -25.20
CA ILE A 329 -19.28 -5.23 -25.11
C ILE A 329 -19.05 -6.69 -25.48
N ASN A 330 -18.58 -6.95 -26.67
CA ASN A 330 -18.27 -8.29 -27.18
C ASN A 330 -16.76 -8.59 -27.12
N GLN A 331 -16.39 -9.85 -27.34
CA GLN A 331 -15.01 -10.31 -27.28
C GLN A 331 -14.09 -9.53 -28.24
N ARG A 332 -14.55 -9.19 -29.46
CA ARG A 332 -13.77 -8.43 -30.45
C ARG A 332 -13.35 -7.05 -29.93
N ILE A 333 -14.26 -6.35 -29.22
CA ILE A 333 -13.98 -5.04 -28.64
C ILE A 333 -12.95 -5.18 -27.51
N VAL A 334 -13.10 -6.18 -26.64
CA VAL A 334 -12.15 -6.45 -25.56
C VAL A 334 -10.78 -6.79 -26.12
N GLN A 335 -10.68 -7.62 -27.14
CA GLN A 335 -9.41 -7.94 -27.80
C GLN A 335 -8.73 -6.70 -28.39
N LYS A 336 -9.48 -5.73 -28.94
CA LYS A 336 -8.90 -4.44 -29.37
C LYS A 336 -8.28 -3.68 -28.20
N VAL A 337 -8.96 -3.65 -27.03
CA VAL A 337 -8.41 -3.01 -25.81
C VAL A 337 -7.14 -3.71 -25.36
N ILE A 338 -7.14 -5.03 -25.31
CA ILE A 338 -6.00 -5.86 -24.88
C ILE A 338 -4.81 -5.66 -25.80
N ASN A 339 -5.02 -5.76 -27.12
CA ASN A 339 -3.95 -5.64 -28.11
C ASN A 339 -3.35 -4.22 -28.13
N ASN A 340 -4.19 -3.18 -28.10
CA ASN A 340 -3.73 -1.80 -28.10
C ASN A 340 -3.07 -1.39 -26.75
N GLY A 341 -3.54 -1.96 -25.66
CA GLY A 341 -2.98 -1.74 -24.32
C GLY A 341 -1.77 -2.63 -24.01
N HIS A 342 -1.39 -3.54 -24.92
CA HIS A 342 -0.34 -4.55 -24.69
C HIS A 342 -0.52 -5.32 -23.38
N LEU A 343 -1.78 -5.62 -23.02
CA LEU A 343 -2.10 -6.29 -21.79
C LEU A 343 -1.73 -7.78 -21.90
N SER A 344 -0.81 -8.22 -21.07
CA SER A 344 -0.45 -9.64 -20.99
C SER A 344 -1.54 -10.43 -20.26
N ALA A 345 -1.82 -11.64 -20.71
CA ALA A 345 -2.64 -12.55 -19.96
C ALA A 345 -1.98 -12.85 -18.60
N ARG A 346 -2.78 -13.00 -17.56
CA ARG A 346 -2.28 -13.47 -16.26
C ARG A 346 -1.56 -14.79 -16.48
N SER A 347 -0.37 -14.89 -15.95
CA SER A 347 0.34 -16.17 -15.88
C SER A 347 -0.42 -17.08 -14.90
N GLU A 348 -1.45 -17.76 -15.39
CA GLU A 348 -1.99 -18.90 -14.64
C GLU A 348 -0.91 -19.96 -14.65
N ILE A 349 -0.35 -20.23 -13.49
CA ILE A 349 0.56 -21.36 -13.34
C ILE A 349 -0.30 -22.62 -13.48
N LYS A 350 -0.34 -23.14 -14.70
CA LYS A 350 -1.06 -24.38 -14.99
C LYS A 350 -0.22 -25.54 -14.47
N ILE A 351 -0.83 -26.35 -13.64
CA ILE A 351 -0.26 -27.65 -13.27
C ILE A 351 -0.08 -28.45 -14.56
N LYS A 352 1.07 -29.14 -14.71
CA LYS A 352 1.29 -30.04 -15.85
C LYS A 352 0.19 -31.10 -15.88
N ASP A 353 -0.33 -31.43 -17.04
CA ASP A 353 -1.43 -32.39 -17.19
C ASP A 353 -1.05 -33.83 -16.78
N THR A 354 0.24 -34.15 -16.83
CA THR A 354 0.77 -35.47 -16.54
C THR A 354 1.95 -35.42 -15.56
N PRO A 355 2.12 -36.47 -14.74
CA PRO A 355 3.32 -36.64 -13.90
C PRO A 355 4.60 -36.71 -14.74
N LEU A 356 5.60 -35.92 -14.36
CA LEU A 356 6.90 -35.83 -15.04
C LEU A 356 8.04 -36.18 -14.09
N VAL A 357 9.17 -36.59 -14.67
CA VAL A 357 10.42 -36.82 -13.95
C VAL A 357 11.13 -35.48 -13.79
N GLY A 358 11.64 -35.19 -12.60
CA GLY A 358 12.41 -33.98 -12.32
C GLY A 358 11.58 -32.67 -12.24
N VAL A 359 10.26 -32.74 -12.32
CA VAL A 359 9.39 -31.55 -12.26
C VAL A 359 8.51 -31.58 -11.02
N VAL A 360 8.57 -30.52 -10.21
CA VAL A 360 7.91 -30.43 -8.89
C VAL A 360 7.20 -29.10 -8.74
N ASN A 361 6.00 -29.12 -8.16
CA ASN A 361 5.29 -27.90 -7.76
C ASN A 361 5.76 -27.46 -6.37
N GLY A 362 6.51 -26.38 -6.32
CA GLY A 362 6.88 -25.69 -5.10
C GLY A 362 5.89 -24.57 -4.76
N LEU A 363 6.00 -24.02 -3.55
CA LEU A 363 5.15 -22.92 -3.08
C LEU A 363 6.02 -21.78 -2.56
N ALA A 364 5.78 -20.58 -3.07
CA ALA A 364 6.45 -19.35 -2.67
C ALA A 364 5.44 -18.30 -2.16
N VAL A 365 5.96 -17.24 -1.57
CA VAL A 365 5.19 -16.06 -1.17
C VAL A 365 5.87 -14.84 -1.76
N TYR A 366 5.07 -13.94 -2.35
CA TYR A 366 5.53 -12.67 -2.87
C TYR A 366 4.84 -11.50 -2.14
N GLY A 367 5.52 -10.37 -2.11
CA GLY A 367 4.97 -9.11 -1.59
C GLY A 367 4.27 -9.28 -0.24
N ALA A 368 3.11 -8.69 -0.07
CA ALA A 368 2.35 -8.71 1.17
C ALA A 368 1.67 -10.07 1.45
N ASN A 369 2.47 -11.13 1.57
CA ASN A 369 2.00 -12.48 1.93
C ASN A 369 1.08 -13.14 0.87
N VAL A 370 1.33 -12.86 -0.42
CA VAL A 370 0.63 -13.49 -1.54
C VAL A 370 1.27 -14.82 -1.88
N GLY A 371 0.54 -15.93 -1.65
CA GLY A 371 1.02 -17.26 -2.03
C GLY A 371 0.98 -17.46 -3.55
N THR A 372 1.92 -18.21 -4.07
CA THR A 372 1.98 -18.63 -5.47
C THR A 372 2.56 -20.03 -5.61
N LEU A 373 2.15 -20.71 -6.67
CA LEU A 373 2.77 -21.94 -7.11
C LEU A 373 4.04 -21.58 -7.92
N ILE A 374 5.12 -22.32 -7.72
CA ILE A 374 6.34 -22.24 -8.53
C ILE A 374 6.67 -23.61 -9.07
N GLU A 375 7.14 -23.67 -10.30
CA GLU A 375 7.67 -24.91 -10.88
C GLU A 375 9.15 -25.00 -10.54
N VAL A 376 9.62 -26.17 -10.14
CA VAL A 376 11.03 -26.50 -9.93
C VAL A 376 11.36 -27.65 -10.84
N GLU A 377 12.29 -27.44 -11.74
CA GLU A 377 12.76 -28.44 -12.69
C GLU A 377 14.19 -28.89 -12.33
N ALA A 378 14.48 -30.16 -12.43
CA ALA A 378 15.83 -30.68 -12.31
C ALA A 378 16.13 -31.65 -13.48
N SER A 379 17.25 -31.42 -14.13
CA SER A 379 17.82 -32.31 -15.13
C SER A 379 19.12 -32.85 -14.61
N VAL A 380 19.33 -34.16 -14.78
CA VAL A 380 20.54 -34.86 -14.31
C VAL A 380 21.11 -35.68 -15.46
N ILE A 381 22.37 -35.48 -15.75
CA ILE A 381 23.12 -36.16 -16.79
C ILE A 381 24.34 -36.81 -16.15
N LEU A 382 24.66 -38.03 -16.53
CA LEU A 382 25.86 -38.74 -16.04
C LEU A 382 27.11 -38.02 -16.57
N ALA A 383 27.98 -37.60 -15.66
CA ALA A 383 29.27 -36.97 -15.99
C ALA A 383 30.43 -37.98 -15.91
N GLU A 384 31.62 -37.55 -16.31
CA GLU A 384 32.82 -38.30 -15.99
C GLU A 384 32.99 -38.39 -14.45
N LYS A 385 33.33 -39.59 -13.96
CA LYS A 385 33.43 -39.86 -12.52
C LYS A 385 34.26 -38.80 -11.77
N GLY A 386 33.61 -38.15 -10.83
CA GLY A 386 34.23 -37.10 -10.00
C GLY A 386 34.37 -35.74 -10.64
N ARG A 387 33.86 -35.50 -11.89
CA ARG A 387 33.93 -34.21 -12.61
C ARG A 387 32.58 -33.52 -12.78
N GLY A 388 31.52 -34.11 -12.26
CA GLY A 388 30.18 -33.50 -12.32
C GLY A 388 30.09 -32.16 -11.60
N SER A 389 29.21 -31.34 -12.12
CA SER A 389 28.95 -29.97 -11.63
C SER A 389 27.46 -29.74 -11.44
N TRP A 390 27.09 -28.66 -10.74
CA TRP A 390 25.70 -28.26 -10.65
C TRP A 390 25.54 -26.76 -11.00
N THR A 391 24.42 -26.44 -11.66
CA THR A 391 24.05 -25.09 -12.09
C THR A 391 22.62 -24.80 -11.67
N VAL A 392 22.34 -23.56 -11.28
CA VAL A 392 20.99 -23.11 -10.93
C VAL A 392 20.64 -21.90 -11.78
N THR A 393 19.44 -21.90 -12.34
CA THR A 393 18.89 -20.77 -13.10
C THR A 393 17.54 -20.34 -12.54
N GLY A 394 17.17 -19.04 -12.70
CA GLY A 394 15.91 -18.51 -12.21
C GLY A 394 15.89 -18.13 -10.72
N VAL A 395 17.07 -18.02 -10.08
CA VAL A 395 17.22 -17.55 -8.70
C VAL A 395 17.98 -16.23 -8.64
N VAL A 396 17.83 -15.51 -7.53
CA VAL A 396 18.70 -14.38 -7.21
C VAL A 396 20.08 -14.91 -6.86
N GLU A 397 21.14 -14.38 -7.45
CA GLU A 397 22.51 -14.82 -7.15
C GLU A 397 23.07 -14.15 -5.89
N GLU A 398 22.91 -12.84 -5.77
CA GLU A 398 23.36 -12.05 -4.62
C GLU A 398 22.27 -11.07 -4.18
N GLU A 399 22.12 -10.87 -2.89
CA GLU A 399 21.26 -9.86 -2.31
C GLU A 399 22.07 -8.72 -1.70
N GLU A 400 21.66 -7.49 -2.00
CA GLU A 400 22.16 -6.32 -1.30
C GLU A 400 21.23 -5.98 -0.13
N VAL A 401 21.70 -6.21 1.10
CA VAL A 401 20.97 -5.85 2.32
C VAL A 401 21.51 -4.52 2.84
N GLY A 402 20.74 -3.45 2.66
CA GLY A 402 21.06 -2.11 3.16
C GLY A 402 20.55 -1.90 4.58
N THR A 403 21.44 -1.64 5.55
CA THR A 403 21.07 -1.20 6.88
C THR A 403 21.94 -0.01 7.25
N GLY A 404 21.36 1.19 7.39
CA GLY A 404 22.05 2.35 7.95
C GLY A 404 23.28 2.82 7.17
N GLY A 405 23.27 2.83 5.82
CA GLY A 405 24.35 3.37 4.99
C GLY A 405 25.49 2.39 4.70
N LYS A 406 25.37 1.13 5.09
CA LYS A 406 26.28 0.05 4.66
C LYS A 406 25.49 -0.98 3.86
N THR A 407 25.95 -1.26 2.65
CA THR A 407 25.41 -2.33 1.80
C THR A 407 26.22 -3.60 2.08
N LEU A 408 25.55 -4.63 2.58
CA LEU A 408 26.14 -5.97 2.74
C LEU A 408 25.63 -6.83 1.58
N ARG A 409 26.55 -7.43 0.85
CA ARG A 409 26.24 -8.45 -0.15
C ARG A 409 26.24 -9.81 0.53
N ARG A 410 25.17 -10.55 0.37
CA ARG A 410 25.08 -11.94 0.83
C ARG A 410 24.67 -12.86 -0.32
N LYS A 411 25.12 -14.09 -0.26
CA LYS A 411 24.67 -15.15 -1.16
C LYS A 411 23.16 -15.38 -0.98
N SER A 412 22.45 -15.59 -2.06
CA SER A 412 21.02 -15.89 -2.05
C SER A 412 20.70 -17.07 -1.14
N MET A 413 19.60 -16.96 -0.41
CA MET A 413 19.10 -18.05 0.43
C MET A 413 18.68 -19.27 -0.39
N ALA A 414 18.22 -19.09 -1.62
CA ALA A 414 17.88 -20.16 -2.54
C ALA A 414 19.11 -20.98 -2.92
N LEU A 415 20.25 -20.34 -3.23
CA LEU A 415 21.51 -21.05 -3.48
C LEU A 415 22.01 -21.80 -2.24
N GLY A 416 21.87 -21.21 -1.04
CA GLY A 416 22.16 -21.90 0.22
C GLY A 416 21.29 -23.14 0.43
N ALA A 417 20.02 -23.08 0.05
CA ALA A 417 19.12 -24.25 0.11
C ALA A 417 19.57 -25.36 -0.84
N VAL A 418 20.04 -25.03 -2.04
CA VAL A 418 20.61 -26.02 -2.98
C VAL A 418 21.84 -26.73 -2.37
N GLU A 419 22.76 -25.99 -1.76
CA GLU A 419 23.96 -26.58 -1.10
C GLU A 419 23.56 -27.53 0.04
N ASN A 420 22.56 -27.16 0.86
CA ASN A 420 22.03 -28.04 1.89
C ASN A 420 21.43 -29.33 1.29
N VAL A 421 20.64 -29.18 0.23
CA VAL A 421 20.06 -30.34 -0.48
C VAL A 421 21.13 -31.27 -1.03
N MET A 422 22.17 -30.74 -1.67
CA MET A 422 23.28 -31.55 -2.18
C MET A 422 23.96 -32.34 -1.06
N THR A 423 24.15 -31.70 0.10
CA THR A 423 24.71 -32.38 1.28
C THR A 423 23.82 -33.52 1.78
N VAL A 424 22.50 -33.29 1.84
CA VAL A 424 21.53 -34.31 2.29
C VAL A 424 21.45 -35.48 1.33
N LEU A 425 21.41 -35.24 0.02
CA LEU A 425 21.36 -36.29 -0.98
C LEU A 425 22.62 -37.18 -0.92
N LYS A 426 23.78 -36.59 -0.69
CA LYS A 426 25.03 -37.34 -0.49
C LYS A 426 25.02 -38.15 0.81
N ALA A 427 24.63 -37.53 1.93
CA ALA A 427 24.71 -38.14 3.25
C ALA A 427 23.65 -39.24 3.48
N ASN A 428 22.40 -38.98 3.09
CA ASN A 428 21.27 -39.86 3.43
C ASN A 428 20.94 -40.88 2.35
N PHE A 429 21.30 -40.60 1.08
CA PHE A 429 20.98 -41.48 -0.05
C PHE A 429 22.23 -42.05 -0.74
N GLY A 430 23.43 -41.72 -0.26
CA GLY A 430 24.69 -42.22 -0.81
C GLY A 430 24.99 -41.77 -2.24
N LEU A 431 24.32 -40.72 -2.72
CA LEU A 431 24.46 -40.21 -4.08
C LEU A 431 25.74 -39.40 -4.20
N ASN A 432 26.67 -39.83 -5.03
CA ASN A 432 27.87 -39.07 -5.33
C ASN A 432 27.56 -38.01 -6.40
N ILE A 433 27.24 -36.81 -5.96
CA ILE A 433 26.80 -35.67 -6.81
C ILE A 433 27.86 -35.34 -7.87
N HIS A 434 29.14 -35.57 -7.56
CA HIS A 434 30.24 -35.28 -8.50
C HIS A 434 30.32 -36.28 -9.67
N ASP A 435 29.47 -37.29 -9.71
CA ASP A 435 29.36 -38.20 -10.86
C ASP A 435 28.27 -37.76 -11.86
N PHE A 436 27.59 -36.61 -11.58
CA PHE A 436 26.48 -36.09 -12.38
C PHE A 436 26.63 -34.61 -12.64
N ASP A 437 26.20 -34.14 -13.83
CA ASP A 437 25.89 -32.75 -14.11
C ASP A 437 24.41 -32.49 -13.80
N ILE A 438 24.16 -31.61 -12.84
CA ILE A 438 22.83 -31.32 -12.32
C ILE A 438 22.45 -29.88 -12.69
N HIS A 439 21.36 -29.71 -13.42
CA HIS A 439 20.81 -28.39 -13.70
C HIS A 439 19.45 -28.25 -13.02
N ILE A 440 19.32 -27.21 -12.17
CA ILE A 440 18.11 -26.87 -11.48
C ILE A 440 17.59 -25.55 -12.10
N ASN A 441 16.34 -25.53 -12.50
CA ASN A 441 15.72 -24.38 -13.12
C ASN A 441 14.42 -24.00 -12.42
N PHE A 442 14.20 -22.69 -12.24
CA PHE A 442 12.96 -22.11 -11.78
C PHE A 442 12.35 -21.30 -12.94
N PRO A 443 11.51 -21.92 -13.78
CA PRO A 443 10.89 -21.24 -14.90
C PRO A 443 9.87 -20.20 -14.41
N GLY A 444 9.63 -19.14 -15.21
CA GLY A 444 8.56 -18.17 -14.91
C GLY A 444 8.99 -16.72 -14.81
N GLY A 445 10.28 -16.42 -15.00
CA GLY A 445 10.79 -15.04 -15.15
C GLY A 445 10.82 -14.19 -13.87
N THR A 446 10.31 -14.68 -12.73
CA THR A 446 10.43 -14.02 -11.43
C THR A 446 11.50 -14.75 -10.62
N PRO A 447 12.61 -14.10 -10.26
CA PRO A 447 13.66 -14.70 -9.49
C PRO A 447 13.14 -15.21 -8.15
N VAL A 448 13.47 -16.44 -7.80
CA VAL A 448 13.11 -17.05 -6.52
C VAL A 448 14.24 -16.78 -5.52
N ASP A 449 13.89 -16.25 -4.35
CA ASP A 449 14.76 -16.20 -3.20
C ASP A 449 14.07 -16.74 -1.95
N GLY A 450 14.83 -17.44 -1.13
CA GLY A 450 14.34 -18.00 0.11
C GLY A 450 14.59 -19.50 0.25
N PRO A 451 14.79 -19.99 1.48
CA PRO A 451 15.14 -21.39 1.75
C PRO A 451 13.94 -22.34 1.62
N SER A 452 12.72 -21.82 1.46
CA SER A 452 11.46 -22.58 1.50
C SER A 452 11.24 -23.52 0.29
N ALA A 453 12.05 -23.38 -0.76
CA ALA A 453 12.06 -24.28 -1.92
C ALA A 453 12.91 -25.56 -1.71
N GLY A 454 13.61 -25.70 -0.59
CA GLY A 454 14.54 -26.80 -0.35
C GLY A 454 13.93 -28.20 -0.52
N VAL A 455 12.70 -28.37 -0.02
CA VAL A 455 11.96 -29.66 -0.18
C VAL A 455 11.65 -29.92 -1.65
N SER A 456 11.24 -28.92 -2.42
CA SER A 456 10.93 -29.06 -3.85
C SER A 456 12.19 -29.36 -4.68
N ILE A 457 13.29 -28.67 -4.38
CA ILE A 457 14.59 -28.89 -5.02
C ILE A 457 15.08 -30.33 -4.78
N ALA A 458 15.04 -30.77 -3.52
CA ALA A 458 15.47 -32.13 -3.15
C ALA A 458 14.65 -33.22 -3.86
N THR A 459 13.33 -33.01 -3.92
CA THR A 459 12.42 -33.94 -4.60
C THR A 459 12.65 -33.96 -6.10
N ALA A 460 12.89 -32.83 -6.74
CA ALA A 460 13.15 -32.74 -8.18
C ALA A 460 14.46 -33.44 -8.56
N ILE A 461 15.54 -33.20 -7.81
CA ILE A 461 16.83 -33.83 -8.05
C ILE A 461 16.74 -35.36 -7.81
N TYR A 462 16.10 -35.78 -6.71
CA TYR A 462 15.94 -37.21 -6.40
C TYR A 462 15.10 -37.91 -7.47
N SER A 463 14.02 -37.30 -7.94
CA SER A 463 13.21 -37.81 -9.04
C SER A 463 14.02 -37.98 -10.33
N ALA A 464 14.80 -36.95 -10.70
CA ALA A 464 15.63 -36.98 -11.91
C ALA A 464 16.75 -38.05 -11.83
N LEU A 465 17.42 -38.16 -10.68
CA LEU A 465 18.48 -39.16 -10.45
C LEU A 465 17.96 -40.59 -10.54
N ASN A 466 16.78 -40.87 -10.00
CA ASN A 466 16.20 -42.21 -9.94
C ASN A 466 15.21 -42.49 -11.08
N ASN A 467 15.00 -41.55 -11.99
CA ASN A 467 14.03 -41.62 -13.08
C ASN A 467 12.59 -41.96 -12.62
N VAL A 468 12.16 -41.45 -11.46
CA VAL A 468 10.84 -41.69 -10.88
C VAL A 468 9.98 -40.46 -11.06
N LYS A 469 8.75 -40.62 -11.59
CA LYS A 469 7.82 -39.53 -11.82
C LYS A 469 7.30 -38.91 -10.51
N VAL A 470 7.15 -37.60 -10.50
CA VAL A 470 6.51 -36.84 -9.41
C VAL A 470 5.03 -36.67 -9.72
N ASN A 471 4.18 -36.81 -8.71
CA ASN A 471 2.75 -36.58 -8.84
C ASN A 471 2.49 -35.07 -9.05
N ASN A 472 1.96 -34.72 -10.21
CA ASN A 472 1.66 -33.35 -10.62
C ASN A 472 0.56 -32.66 -9.77
N LEU A 473 -0.23 -33.40 -9.00
CA LEU A 473 -1.26 -32.87 -8.10
C LEU A 473 -0.76 -32.70 -6.66
N VAL A 474 0.55 -32.81 -6.43
CA VAL A 474 1.21 -32.55 -5.15
C VAL A 474 2.02 -31.26 -5.25
N ALA A 475 1.86 -30.37 -4.28
CA ALA A 475 2.73 -29.21 -4.08
C ALA A 475 3.40 -29.30 -2.71
N MET A 476 4.53 -28.62 -2.55
CA MET A 476 5.30 -28.70 -1.32
C MET A 476 6.02 -27.43 -0.97
N THR A 477 6.27 -27.23 0.32
CA THR A 477 7.12 -26.16 0.84
C THR A 477 7.82 -26.62 2.10
N GLY A 478 9.03 -26.16 2.30
CA GLY A 478 9.82 -26.47 3.49
C GLY A 478 11.29 -26.17 3.26
N GLU A 479 11.96 -25.69 4.28
CA GLU A 479 13.41 -25.59 4.29
C GLU A 479 14.00 -26.97 4.65
N ILE A 480 15.11 -27.35 4.04
CA ILE A 480 15.81 -28.59 4.38
C ILE A 480 17.08 -28.26 5.15
N SER A 481 17.21 -28.84 6.34
CA SER A 481 18.46 -28.83 7.10
C SER A 481 19.47 -29.85 6.51
N VAL A 482 20.75 -29.65 6.79
CA VAL A 482 21.82 -30.56 6.37
C VAL A 482 21.68 -32.02 6.89
N TYR A 483 20.79 -32.25 7.84
CA TYR A 483 20.42 -33.57 8.37
C TYR A 483 19.19 -34.20 7.68
N GLY A 484 18.60 -33.52 6.68
CA GLY A 484 17.41 -33.99 5.97
C GLY A 484 16.09 -33.75 6.70
N LEU A 485 16.09 -32.94 7.76
CA LEU A 485 14.88 -32.55 8.48
C LEU A 485 14.20 -31.37 7.76
N VAL A 486 12.88 -31.40 7.69
CA VAL A 486 12.06 -30.34 7.12
C VAL A 486 11.78 -29.29 8.20
N LYS A 487 12.25 -28.06 7.96
CA LYS A 487 12.15 -26.93 8.88
C LYS A 487 10.99 -26.00 8.52
N PRO A 488 10.44 -25.27 9.52
CA PRO A 488 9.30 -24.39 9.32
C PRO A 488 9.64 -23.22 8.39
N VAL A 489 8.60 -22.75 7.68
CA VAL A 489 8.69 -21.65 6.71
C VAL A 489 7.58 -20.62 6.94
N GLY A 490 7.76 -19.40 6.41
CA GLY A 490 6.74 -18.34 6.49
C GLY A 490 5.60 -18.50 5.49
N GLY A 491 4.45 -17.88 5.79
CA GLY A 491 3.33 -17.73 4.86
C GLY A 491 2.61 -19.01 4.46
N VAL A 492 2.60 -20.04 5.32
CA VAL A 492 2.06 -21.37 4.96
C VAL A 492 0.57 -21.32 4.62
N ILE A 493 -0.23 -20.51 5.31
CA ILE A 493 -1.66 -20.36 4.99
C ILE A 493 -1.84 -19.87 3.56
N SER A 494 -1.14 -18.80 3.17
CA SER A 494 -1.21 -18.25 1.81
C SER A 494 -0.69 -19.21 0.75
N LYS A 495 0.32 -20.01 1.08
CA LYS A 495 0.86 -21.07 0.21
C LYS A 495 -0.16 -22.18 -0.02
N VAL A 496 -0.84 -22.65 1.02
CA VAL A 496 -1.90 -23.67 0.92
C VAL A 496 -3.07 -23.14 0.08
N GLU A 497 -3.43 -21.88 0.27
CA GLU A 497 -4.53 -21.26 -0.49
C GLU A 497 -4.19 -21.07 -1.98
N ALA A 498 -2.94 -20.74 -2.29
CA ALA A 498 -2.44 -20.70 -3.67
C ALA A 498 -2.48 -22.08 -4.34
N ALA A 499 -2.02 -23.11 -3.64
CA ALA A 499 -2.08 -24.50 -4.11
C ALA A 499 -3.53 -24.94 -4.36
N ARG A 500 -4.44 -24.60 -3.45
CA ARG A 500 -5.88 -24.86 -3.58
C ARG A 500 -6.47 -24.21 -4.82
N SER A 501 -6.17 -22.92 -5.02
CA SER A 501 -6.64 -22.13 -6.17
C SER A 501 -6.09 -22.65 -7.50
N ALA A 502 -4.89 -23.22 -7.51
CA ALA A 502 -4.27 -23.86 -8.67
C ALA A 502 -4.81 -25.27 -8.96
N GLY A 503 -5.66 -25.85 -8.09
CA GLY A 503 -6.24 -27.18 -8.28
C GLY A 503 -5.38 -28.33 -7.76
N ILE A 504 -4.34 -28.06 -6.97
CA ILE A 504 -3.54 -29.07 -6.26
C ILE A 504 -4.46 -29.89 -5.32
N LYS A 505 -4.19 -31.18 -5.21
CA LYS A 505 -4.96 -32.08 -4.34
C LYS A 505 -4.29 -32.35 -3.01
N ARG A 506 -2.96 -32.26 -2.96
CA ARG A 506 -2.19 -32.46 -1.72
C ARG A 506 -1.08 -31.44 -1.57
N VAL A 507 -0.97 -30.86 -0.38
CA VAL A 507 0.13 -29.95 -0.02
C VAL A 507 0.95 -30.56 1.11
N LEU A 508 2.26 -30.63 0.92
CA LEU A 508 3.21 -31.05 1.95
C LEU A 508 3.78 -29.82 2.63
N ILE A 509 3.64 -29.75 3.95
CA ILE A 509 4.11 -28.64 4.79
C ILE A 509 4.97 -29.17 5.94
N PRO A 510 5.90 -28.36 6.49
CA PRO A 510 6.63 -28.75 7.70
C PRO A 510 5.69 -29.05 8.87
N GLN A 511 6.00 -30.09 9.66
CA GLN A 511 5.21 -30.46 10.85
C GLN A 511 5.01 -29.29 11.81
N GLU A 512 6.04 -28.48 12.01
CA GLU A 512 6.02 -27.32 12.92
C GLU A 512 5.10 -26.17 12.43
N ASN A 513 4.74 -26.17 11.15
CA ASN A 513 3.77 -25.21 10.56
C ASN A 513 2.32 -25.72 10.59
N TRP A 514 2.05 -26.88 11.17
CA TRP A 514 0.70 -27.41 11.26
C TRP A 514 -0.20 -26.53 12.09
N LEU A 515 -1.37 -26.20 11.55
CA LEU A 515 -2.42 -25.44 12.21
C LEU A 515 -3.75 -26.20 12.14
N ASN A 516 -4.56 -26.12 13.20
CA ASN A 516 -5.85 -26.81 13.27
C ASN A 516 -6.82 -26.41 12.15
N ILE A 517 -6.67 -25.21 11.59
CA ILE A 517 -7.47 -24.74 10.45
C ILE A 517 -7.33 -25.63 9.23
N PHE A 518 -6.19 -26.31 9.04
CA PHE A 518 -5.96 -27.20 7.89
C PHE A 518 -6.83 -28.46 7.96
N SER A 519 -7.25 -28.90 9.14
CA SER A 519 -8.15 -30.04 9.32
C SER A 519 -9.58 -29.76 8.84
N SER A 520 -9.98 -28.50 8.76
CA SER A 520 -11.32 -28.10 8.30
C SER A 520 -11.42 -27.91 6.77
N ILE A 521 -10.30 -27.97 6.05
CA ILE A 521 -10.28 -27.81 4.60
C ILE A 521 -10.61 -29.18 3.96
N THR A 522 -11.66 -29.24 3.15
CA THR A 522 -12.16 -30.51 2.57
C THR A 522 -11.74 -30.76 1.14
N ASP A 523 -11.38 -29.72 0.39
CA ASP A 523 -11.09 -29.77 -1.05
C ASP A 523 -9.61 -29.94 -1.39
N ILE A 524 -8.72 -29.82 -0.41
CA ILE A 524 -7.29 -30.10 -0.52
C ILE A 524 -6.78 -30.81 0.73
N GLN A 525 -5.93 -31.80 0.56
CA GLN A 525 -5.28 -32.50 1.67
C GLN A 525 -3.98 -31.81 2.06
N VAL A 526 -3.93 -31.27 3.28
CA VAL A 526 -2.67 -30.75 3.84
C VAL A 526 -2.02 -31.86 4.66
N ALA A 527 -0.78 -32.22 4.34
CA ALA A 527 -0.05 -33.28 4.99
C ALA A 527 1.23 -32.73 5.65
N PRO A 528 1.36 -32.84 6.98
CA PRO A 528 2.58 -32.44 7.68
C PRO A 528 3.69 -33.46 7.46
N VAL A 529 4.93 -32.99 7.23
CA VAL A 529 6.12 -33.83 7.01
C VAL A 529 7.27 -33.38 7.91
N ARG A 530 8.10 -34.32 8.35
CA ARG A 530 9.23 -34.11 9.27
C ARG A 530 10.59 -34.20 8.59
N ASN A 531 10.70 -35.04 7.56
CA ASN A 531 11.95 -35.34 6.89
C ASN A 531 11.73 -35.57 5.39
N LEU A 532 12.82 -35.58 4.63
CA LEU A 532 12.80 -35.79 3.19
C LEU A 532 12.21 -37.13 2.77
N ASN A 533 12.40 -38.20 3.54
CA ASN A 533 11.86 -39.54 3.20
C ASN A 533 10.32 -39.51 3.18
N GLU A 534 9.68 -38.87 4.17
CA GLU A 534 8.23 -38.70 4.18
C GLU A 534 7.74 -37.88 2.98
N VAL A 535 8.48 -36.82 2.59
CA VAL A 535 8.16 -36.03 1.40
C VAL A 535 8.18 -36.90 0.14
N LEU A 536 9.25 -37.67 -0.06
CA LEU A 536 9.40 -38.57 -1.24
C LEU A 536 8.29 -39.62 -1.30
N GLN A 537 7.89 -40.18 -0.15
CA GLN A 537 6.77 -41.14 -0.08
C GLN A 537 5.44 -40.56 -0.57
N PHE A 538 5.18 -39.30 -0.30
CA PHE A 538 3.93 -38.63 -0.71
C PHE A 538 4.00 -38.05 -2.12
N ALA A 539 5.18 -37.66 -2.57
CA ALA A 539 5.36 -36.90 -3.82
C ALA A 539 5.62 -37.82 -5.02
N LEU A 540 6.34 -38.91 -4.83
CA LEU A 540 6.73 -39.81 -5.93
C LEU A 540 5.61 -40.79 -6.27
N MET A 541 5.47 -41.07 -7.55
CA MET A 541 4.57 -42.14 -8.03
C MET A 541 5.21 -43.49 -7.67
N LYS A 542 4.43 -44.35 -7.05
CA LYS A 542 4.80 -45.77 -6.91
C LYS A 542 4.61 -46.44 -8.27
N GLU A 543 5.62 -47.16 -8.73
CA GLU A 543 5.48 -48.06 -9.91
C GLU A 543 4.36 -49.07 -9.72
#